data_a0e357f72729ff5583f2c808b0dffdeb
#
_entry.id   a0e357f72729ff5583f2c808b0dffdeb
#
_cell.length_a   1.000
_cell.length_b   1.000
_cell.length_c   1.000
_cell.angle_alpha   90.00
_cell.angle_beta   90.00
_cell.angle_gamma   90.00
#
_symmetry.space_group_name_H-M   'P 1'
#
loop_
_entity.id
_entity.type
_entity.pdbx_description
1 polymer ?
#
loop_
_entity_poly.entity_id
_entity_poly.type
_entity_poly.pdbx_seq_one_letter_code
_entity_poly.pdbx_strand_id
1 'polypeptide(L)'
;MLCVLLSEARTIYVLSVGIAHYEHIRDLKKTEMDATSVAELYKTHTSHVTLLLGAQATHANILAQLRKVCSQASEGDVLVFFFSGHGGKGGLCAYDTRNEQTMVTYSEVQQVVKTCRANNKQLYIDACFSGGLRSSSASTSASAETSFTDTQGVMLFLSSRTGETSQENPWAANGFFTQYLLRGMKGAADTDANRIVTAKELFTYVSTNVIKRTKGKQHPVMWGKFNDSMRVINWNARK
;
A
#
# COMPACT_ATOMS: atom_id res chain seq x y z
N MET A 1 39.49 -18.63 10.41
CA MET A 1 39.03 -17.81 9.31
C MET A 1 37.60 -17.32 9.67
N LEU A 2 37.50 -16.11 10.20
CA LEU A 2 36.25 -15.53 10.69
C LEU A 2 35.49 -15.02 9.49
N CYS A 3 34.46 -15.75 9.05
CA CYS A 3 33.56 -15.27 8.02
C CYS A 3 32.69 -14.15 8.61
N VAL A 4 33.11 -12.90 8.40
CA VAL A 4 32.27 -11.75 8.69
C VAL A 4 31.15 -11.80 7.68
N LEU A 5 29.98 -12.30 8.09
CA LEU A 5 28.73 -12.11 7.36
C LEU A 5 28.46 -10.62 7.37
N LEU A 6 28.91 -9.92 6.33
CA LEU A 6 28.43 -8.58 6.01
C LEU A 6 26.91 -8.72 5.80
N SER A 7 26.14 -8.31 6.78
CA SER A 7 24.72 -8.08 6.61
C SER A 7 24.59 -7.02 5.51
N GLU A 8 24.29 -7.44 4.29
CA GLU A 8 24.00 -6.51 3.20
C GLU A 8 22.92 -5.55 3.69
N ALA A 9 23.18 -4.27 3.51
CA ALA A 9 22.25 -3.23 3.91
C ALA A 9 20.95 -3.43 3.11
N ARG A 10 19.85 -3.65 3.82
CA ARG A 10 18.53 -3.90 3.28
C ARG A 10 18.05 -2.69 2.49
N THR A 11 17.91 -2.80 1.17
CA THR A 11 17.39 -1.72 0.33
C THR A 11 15.86 -1.74 0.30
N ILE A 12 15.24 -0.57 0.35
CA ILE A 12 13.79 -0.43 0.26
C ILE A 12 13.46 0.16 -1.11
N TYR A 13 12.70 -0.56 -1.91
CA TYR A 13 12.20 -0.11 -3.21
C TYR A 13 10.74 0.27 -3.08
N VAL A 14 10.39 1.51 -3.41
CA VAL A 14 9.07 2.08 -3.18
C VAL A 14 8.43 2.51 -4.50
N LEU A 15 7.19 2.08 -4.71
CA LEU A 15 6.27 2.67 -5.67
C LEU A 15 5.09 3.24 -4.90
N SER A 16 4.93 4.56 -4.93
CA SER A 16 3.79 5.26 -4.33
C SER A 16 2.93 5.88 -5.43
N VAL A 17 1.64 5.57 -5.40
CA VAL A 17 0.67 5.97 -6.43
C VAL A 17 -0.48 6.72 -5.78
N GLY A 18 -0.80 7.91 -6.30
CA GLY A 18 -1.92 8.72 -5.85
C GLY A 18 -2.68 9.33 -7.02
N ILE A 19 -4.00 9.17 -7.04
CA ILE A 19 -4.85 9.67 -8.13
C ILE A 19 -6.03 10.43 -7.55
N ALA A 20 -6.02 11.76 -7.68
CA ALA A 20 -7.12 12.62 -7.29
C ALA A 20 -8.03 12.95 -8.48
N HIS A 21 -7.45 13.26 -9.63
CA HIS A 21 -8.17 13.58 -10.85
C HIS A 21 -8.11 12.41 -11.82
N TYR A 22 -9.26 12.00 -12.33
CA TYR A 22 -9.43 10.87 -13.25
C TYR A 22 -9.95 11.34 -14.60
N GLU A 23 -9.61 10.63 -15.66
CA GLU A 23 -10.05 10.98 -17.01
C GLU A 23 -11.54 10.73 -17.24
N HIS A 24 -12.09 9.67 -16.63
CA HIS A 24 -13.44 9.19 -16.94
C HIS A 24 -14.35 8.95 -15.74
N ILE A 25 -13.82 9.02 -14.50
CA ILE A 25 -14.59 8.77 -13.28
C ILE A 25 -14.48 9.96 -12.33
N ARG A 26 -15.29 9.98 -11.28
CA ARG A 26 -15.36 11.09 -10.33
C ARG A 26 -14.02 11.34 -9.63
N ASP A 27 -13.66 12.60 -9.45
CA ASP A 27 -12.47 13.04 -8.73
C ASP A 27 -12.53 12.76 -7.22
N LEU A 28 -11.36 12.65 -6.62
CA LEU A 28 -11.07 12.61 -5.20
C LEU A 28 -10.26 13.85 -4.78
N LYS A 29 -9.97 13.99 -3.47
CA LYS A 29 -9.32 15.23 -2.99
C LYS A 29 -7.93 15.04 -2.40
N LYS A 30 -7.66 13.93 -1.74
CA LYS A 30 -6.47 13.78 -0.86
C LYS A 30 -5.48 12.73 -1.29
N THR A 31 -5.83 11.93 -2.26
CA THR A 31 -5.10 10.74 -2.66
C THR A 31 -3.69 11.02 -3.18
N GLU A 32 -3.49 12.12 -3.90
CA GLU A 32 -2.16 12.54 -4.35
C GLU A 32 -1.29 13.04 -3.18
N MET A 33 -1.90 13.72 -2.19
CA MET A 33 -1.22 14.12 -0.97
C MET A 33 -0.83 12.91 -0.12
N ASP A 34 -1.69 11.88 -0.05
CA ASP A 34 -1.39 10.62 0.63
C ASP A 34 -0.15 9.96 0.05
N ALA A 35 -0.13 9.77 -1.28
CA ALA A 35 1.01 9.16 -1.97
C ALA A 35 2.30 9.99 -1.83
N THR A 36 2.19 11.31 -1.90
CA THR A 36 3.33 12.22 -1.71
C THR A 36 3.89 12.09 -0.29
N SER A 37 3.01 12.10 0.73
CA SER A 37 3.43 11.99 2.13
C SER A 37 4.12 10.66 2.44
N VAL A 38 3.66 9.56 1.83
CA VAL A 38 4.31 8.24 1.94
C VAL A 38 5.66 8.24 1.23
N ALA A 39 5.74 8.78 0.02
CA ALA A 39 7.00 8.90 -0.71
C ALA A 39 8.04 9.71 0.08
N GLU A 40 7.65 10.85 0.66
CA GLU A 40 8.54 11.70 1.47
C GLU A 40 9.03 10.98 2.74
N LEU A 41 8.18 10.19 3.40
CA LEU A 41 8.62 9.36 4.52
C LEU A 41 9.72 8.39 4.07
N TYR A 42 9.51 7.66 2.98
CA TYR A 42 10.48 6.66 2.53
C TYR A 42 11.77 7.29 1.94
N LYS A 43 11.74 8.49 1.40
CA LYS A 43 12.95 9.23 0.98
C LYS A 43 13.94 9.45 2.13
N THR A 44 13.49 9.44 3.37
CA THR A 44 14.39 9.51 4.54
C THR A 44 15.13 8.19 4.82
N HIS A 45 14.74 7.09 4.17
CA HIS A 45 15.28 5.74 4.36
C HIS A 45 15.96 5.17 3.11
N THR A 46 15.56 5.61 1.92
CA THR A 46 16.07 5.11 0.64
C THR A 46 16.01 6.17 -0.46
N SER A 47 16.89 6.04 -1.46
CA SER A 47 16.82 6.82 -2.71
C SER A 47 15.93 6.16 -3.77
N HIS A 48 15.49 4.92 -3.56
CA HIS A 48 14.72 4.13 -4.54
C HIS A 48 13.21 4.34 -4.35
N VAL A 49 12.76 5.58 -4.55
CA VAL A 49 11.35 5.96 -4.43
C VAL A 49 10.84 6.46 -5.77
N THR A 50 9.84 5.76 -6.31
CA THR A 50 9.07 6.17 -7.48
C THR A 50 7.71 6.69 -7.03
N LEU A 51 7.34 7.88 -7.47
CA LEU A 51 6.04 8.51 -7.19
C LEU A 51 5.30 8.71 -8.52
N LEU A 52 4.06 8.21 -8.60
CA LEU A 52 3.15 8.44 -9.72
C LEU A 52 1.92 9.21 -9.22
N LEU A 53 1.64 10.36 -9.83
CA LEU A 53 0.49 11.20 -9.48
C LEU A 53 -0.39 11.47 -10.70
N GLY A 54 -1.71 11.46 -10.47
CA GLY A 54 -2.71 11.85 -11.46
C GLY A 54 -2.51 11.16 -12.81
N ALA A 55 -2.38 11.93 -13.89
CA ALA A 55 -2.25 11.43 -15.26
C ALA A 55 -1.02 10.54 -15.52
N GLN A 56 -0.01 10.55 -14.64
CA GLN A 56 1.11 9.62 -14.74
C GLN A 56 0.73 8.20 -14.30
N ALA A 57 -0.31 8.04 -13.50
CA ALA A 57 -0.73 6.77 -12.93
C ALA A 57 -1.75 6.05 -13.83
N THR A 58 -1.44 5.89 -15.12
CA THR A 58 -2.22 5.05 -16.03
C THR A 58 -2.07 3.57 -15.71
N HIS A 59 -3.02 2.72 -16.14
CA HIS A 59 -2.96 1.27 -15.96
C HIS A 59 -1.61 0.70 -16.41
N ALA A 60 -1.19 1.01 -17.63
CA ALA A 60 0.08 0.53 -18.17
C ALA A 60 1.30 1.00 -17.35
N ASN A 61 1.31 2.27 -16.93
CA ASN A 61 2.46 2.82 -16.22
C ASN A 61 2.56 2.31 -14.78
N ILE A 62 1.45 2.15 -14.06
CA ILE A 62 1.45 1.53 -12.72
C ILE A 62 2.10 0.15 -12.76
N LEU A 63 1.67 -0.72 -13.68
CA LEU A 63 2.23 -2.06 -13.81
C LEU A 63 3.69 -2.06 -14.30
N ALA A 64 4.05 -1.14 -15.22
CA ALA A 64 5.43 -1.01 -15.69
C ALA A 64 6.38 -0.58 -14.57
N GLN A 65 6.01 0.41 -13.76
CA GLN A 65 6.83 0.85 -12.63
C GLN A 65 6.88 -0.20 -11.53
N LEU A 66 5.77 -0.92 -11.26
CA LEU A 66 5.79 -2.01 -10.28
C LEU A 66 6.74 -3.14 -10.73
N ARG A 67 6.72 -3.53 -12.01
CA ARG A 67 7.70 -4.49 -12.56
C ARG A 67 9.13 -3.99 -12.42
N LYS A 68 9.37 -2.71 -12.70
CA LYS A 68 10.69 -2.09 -12.59
C LYS A 68 11.23 -2.17 -11.16
N VAL A 69 10.47 -1.75 -10.14
CA VAL A 69 10.92 -1.81 -8.75
C VAL A 69 11.09 -3.25 -8.27
N CYS A 70 10.21 -4.17 -8.70
CA CYS A 70 10.33 -5.59 -8.39
C CYS A 70 11.59 -6.24 -9.00
N SER A 71 11.97 -5.87 -10.22
CA SER A 71 13.15 -6.43 -10.89
C SER A 71 14.48 -5.99 -10.26
N GLN A 72 14.49 -4.88 -9.57
CA GLN A 72 15.67 -4.34 -8.87
C GLN A 72 15.90 -4.99 -7.51
N ALA A 73 14.85 -5.50 -6.87
CA ALA A 73 14.91 -6.03 -5.52
C ALA A 73 15.52 -7.44 -5.46
N SER A 74 16.37 -7.68 -4.47
CA SER A 74 16.95 -8.96 -4.08
C SER A 74 16.25 -9.56 -2.86
N GLU A 75 16.60 -10.78 -2.44
CA GLU A 75 15.92 -11.50 -1.35
C GLU A 75 15.96 -10.75 0.00
N GLY A 76 17.06 -10.07 0.31
CA GLY A 76 17.20 -9.27 1.54
C GLY A 76 16.42 -7.96 1.55
N ASP A 77 15.96 -7.50 0.38
CA ASP A 77 15.35 -6.19 0.20
C ASP A 77 13.87 -6.13 0.58
N VAL A 78 13.32 -4.92 0.53
CA VAL A 78 11.91 -4.63 0.81
C VAL A 78 11.25 -4.03 -0.42
N LEU A 79 10.13 -4.60 -0.84
CA LEU A 79 9.20 -3.96 -1.76
C LEU A 79 8.12 -3.22 -0.97
N VAL A 80 7.90 -1.96 -1.29
CA VAL A 80 6.75 -1.18 -0.80
C VAL A 80 5.92 -0.72 -2.00
N PHE A 81 4.65 -1.08 -2.01
CA PHE A 81 3.65 -0.56 -2.93
C PHE A 81 2.57 0.15 -2.15
N PHE A 82 2.43 1.46 -2.36
CA PHE A 82 1.35 2.26 -1.80
C PHE A 82 0.45 2.76 -2.91
N PHE A 83 -0.86 2.68 -2.70
CA PHE A 83 -1.86 3.22 -3.61
C PHE A 83 -2.91 3.98 -2.80
N SER A 84 -3.23 5.21 -3.23
CA SER A 84 -4.38 5.97 -2.75
C SER A 84 -5.21 6.45 -3.93
N GLY A 85 -6.50 6.07 -3.97
CA GLY A 85 -7.39 6.35 -5.09
C GLY A 85 -8.72 5.61 -5.01
N HIS A 86 -9.46 5.60 -6.12
CA HIS A 86 -10.62 4.75 -6.25
C HIS A 86 -10.24 3.28 -6.37
N GLY A 87 -11.06 2.42 -5.82
CA GLY A 87 -10.93 0.98 -5.96
C GLY A 87 -12.29 0.30 -6.10
N GLY A 88 -12.28 -0.96 -6.42
CA GLY A 88 -13.44 -1.81 -6.52
C GLY A 88 -13.11 -3.23 -6.10
N LYS A 89 -14.11 -4.11 -6.19
CA LYS A 89 -13.98 -5.52 -5.77
C LYS A 89 -12.85 -6.25 -6.50
N GLY A 90 -12.60 -5.92 -7.78
CA GLY A 90 -11.63 -6.62 -8.64
C GLY A 90 -10.28 -5.93 -8.80
N GLY A 91 -10.10 -4.67 -8.35
CA GLY A 91 -8.86 -3.95 -8.59
C GLY A 91 -8.86 -2.49 -8.17
N LEU A 92 -7.83 -1.79 -8.62
CA LEU A 92 -7.55 -0.39 -8.38
C LEU A 92 -7.88 0.44 -9.64
N CYS A 93 -8.50 1.60 -9.47
CA CYS A 93 -8.76 2.49 -10.59
C CYS A 93 -7.51 3.29 -10.92
N ALA A 94 -6.93 3.06 -12.10
CA ALA A 94 -5.90 3.91 -12.69
C ALA A 94 -6.51 5.22 -13.22
N TYR A 95 -5.68 6.19 -13.57
CA TYR A 95 -6.11 7.47 -14.14
C TYR A 95 -7.05 7.31 -15.34
N ASP A 96 -6.75 6.36 -16.24
CA ASP A 96 -7.44 6.05 -17.48
C ASP A 96 -8.56 5.01 -17.33
N THR A 97 -8.93 4.64 -16.10
CA THR A 97 -10.02 3.69 -15.83
C THR A 97 -11.36 4.25 -16.29
N ARG A 98 -12.09 3.46 -17.09
CA ARG A 98 -13.44 3.77 -17.60
C ARG A 98 -14.53 2.90 -16.95
N ASN A 99 -14.21 1.66 -16.68
CA ASN A 99 -15.11 0.64 -16.13
C ASN A 99 -14.28 -0.45 -15.41
N GLU A 100 -14.95 -1.47 -14.87
CA GLU A 100 -14.29 -2.55 -14.12
C GLU A 100 -13.26 -3.34 -14.96
N GLN A 101 -13.46 -3.46 -16.28
CA GLN A 101 -12.54 -4.20 -17.17
C GLN A 101 -11.25 -3.44 -17.45
N THR A 102 -11.22 -2.13 -17.19
CA THR A 102 -10.03 -1.28 -17.41
C THR A 102 -9.30 -0.92 -16.12
N MET A 103 -9.70 -1.53 -15.00
CA MET A 103 -8.99 -1.39 -13.71
C MET A 103 -7.65 -2.15 -13.74
N VAL A 104 -6.69 -1.71 -12.95
CA VAL A 104 -5.53 -2.51 -12.57
C VAL A 104 -6.02 -3.59 -11.62
N THR A 105 -6.14 -4.81 -12.09
CA THR A 105 -6.69 -5.91 -11.30
C THR A 105 -5.74 -6.37 -10.20
N TYR A 106 -6.29 -6.88 -9.09
CA TYR A 106 -5.47 -7.47 -8.03
C TYR A 106 -4.66 -8.67 -8.52
N SER A 107 -5.19 -9.40 -9.52
CA SER A 107 -4.48 -10.50 -10.16
C SER A 107 -3.23 -10.02 -10.92
N GLU A 108 -3.31 -8.91 -11.68
CA GLU A 108 -2.15 -8.33 -12.36
C GLU A 108 -1.10 -7.85 -11.37
N VAL A 109 -1.52 -7.14 -10.31
CA VAL A 109 -0.59 -6.73 -9.24
C VAL A 109 0.07 -7.95 -8.60
N GLN A 110 -0.70 -8.98 -8.27
CA GLN A 110 -0.18 -10.23 -7.70
C GLN A 110 0.83 -10.92 -8.62
N GLN A 111 0.52 -11.02 -9.91
CA GLN A 111 1.44 -11.63 -10.89
C GLN A 111 2.79 -10.92 -10.89
N VAL A 112 2.81 -9.59 -10.86
CA VAL A 112 4.06 -8.82 -10.77
C VAL A 112 4.75 -9.05 -9.43
N VAL A 113 4.02 -8.95 -8.31
CA VAL A 113 4.57 -9.14 -6.96
C VAL A 113 5.15 -10.54 -6.75
N LYS A 114 4.59 -11.57 -7.39
CA LYS A 114 5.14 -12.94 -7.37
C LYS A 114 6.52 -13.04 -8.03
N THR A 115 6.83 -12.20 -9.01
CA THR A 115 8.16 -12.19 -9.66
C THR A 115 9.20 -11.43 -8.84
N CYS A 116 8.79 -10.66 -7.84
CA CYS A 116 9.69 -9.91 -6.97
C CYS A 116 10.43 -10.85 -6.02
N ARG A 117 11.77 -10.80 -6.03
CA ARG A 117 12.62 -11.63 -5.16
C ARG A 117 12.65 -11.20 -3.71
N ALA A 118 12.27 -9.95 -3.40
CA ALA A 118 12.21 -9.48 -2.01
C ALA A 118 11.38 -10.42 -1.13
N ASN A 119 11.89 -10.79 0.04
CA ASN A 119 11.16 -11.63 1.02
C ASN A 119 10.22 -10.80 1.92
N ASN A 120 10.27 -9.48 1.82
CA ASN A 120 9.42 -8.55 2.54
C ASN A 120 8.71 -7.62 1.54
N LYS A 121 7.43 -7.88 1.30
CA LYS A 121 6.61 -7.16 0.35
C LYS A 121 5.44 -6.53 1.08
N GLN A 122 5.41 -5.21 1.13
CA GLN A 122 4.44 -4.42 1.88
C GLN A 122 3.54 -3.67 0.91
N LEU A 123 2.27 -4.06 0.84
CA LEU A 123 1.27 -3.45 -0.01
C LEU A 123 0.26 -2.68 0.88
N TYR A 124 0.17 -1.39 0.69
CA TYR A 124 -0.73 -0.49 1.41
C TYR A 124 -1.73 0.11 0.44
N ILE A 125 -3.01 -0.17 0.61
CA ILE A 125 -4.07 0.26 -0.31
C ILE A 125 -5.08 1.13 0.45
N ASP A 126 -5.04 2.43 0.19
CA ASP A 126 -6.03 3.38 0.69
C ASP A 126 -7.07 3.65 -0.41
N ALA A 127 -8.02 2.75 -0.52
CA ALA A 127 -9.07 2.81 -1.52
C ALA A 127 -10.41 2.33 -0.94
N CYS A 128 -11.51 2.90 -1.47
CA CYS A 128 -12.86 2.46 -1.12
C CYS A 128 -13.22 1.20 -1.90
N PHE A 129 -13.58 0.13 -1.20
CA PHE A 129 -14.07 -1.11 -1.82
C PHE A 129 -15.59 -1.12 -2.04
N SER A 130 -16.25 0.01 -1.79
CA SER A 130 -17.71 0.20 -1.97
C SER A 130 -18.14 0.60 -3.38
N GLY A 131 -17.19 0.61 -4.33
CA GLY A 131 -17.47 0.81 -5.75
C GLY A 131 -17.68 2.27 -6.15
N GLY A 132 -16.62 2.95 -6.54
CA GLY A 132 -16.71 4.19 -7.34
C GLY A 132 -17.29 3.94 -8.73
N LEU A 133 -17.31 2.68 -9.16
CA LEU A 133 -17.94 2.18 -10.38
C LEU A 133 -19.18 1.37 -10.00
N ARG A 134 -20.35 1.72 -10.52
CA ARG A 134 -21.57 0.91 -10.35
C ARG A 134 -21.37 -0.41 -11.08
N SER A 135 -21.22 -1.50 -10.37
CA SER A 135 -21.19 -2.84 -10.92
C SER A 135 -22.59 -3.19 -11.44
N SER A 136 -22.70 -3.44 -12.73
CA SER A 136 -23.96 -3.91 -13.37
C SER A 136 -24.01 -5.43 -13.51
N SER A 137 -22.99 -6.17 -13.06
CA SER A 137 -22.92 -7.63 -13.13
C SER A 137 -22.05 -8.21 -12.03
N ALA A 138 -22.36 -9.43 -11.60
CA ALA A 138 -21.52 -10.21 -10.69
C ALA A 138 -20.20 -10.56 -11.39
N SER A 139 -19.17 -9.73 -11.21
CA SER A 139 -17.85 -10.05 -11.75
C SER A 139 -17.24 -11.20 -10.94
N THR A 140 -16.72 -12.21 -11.63
CA THR A 140 -15.96 -13.34 -11.06
C THR A 140 -14.53 -12.96 -10.69
N SER A 141 -14.20 -11.66 -10.66
CA SER A 141 -12.86 -11.16 -10.32
C SER A 141 -12.52 -11.50 -8.86
N ALA A 142 -11.31 -12.04 -8.63
CA ALA A 142 -10.80 -12.30 -7.30
C ALA A 142 -10.73 -11.01 -6.48
N SER A 143 -11.16 -11.04 -5.23
CA SER A 143 -11.02 -9.92 -4.30
C SER A 143 -9.56 -9.70 -3.92
N ALA A 144 -9.21 -8.51 -3.41
CA ALA A 144 -7.87 -8.24 -2.89
C ALA A 144 -7.43 -9.28 -1.86
N GLU A 145 -8.34 -9.67 -0.98
CA GLU A 145 -8.11 -10.62 0.10
C GLU A 145 -7.70 -12.01 -0.43
N THR A 146 -8.40 -12.53 -1.43
CA THR A 146 -8.13 -13.86 -2.01
C THR A 146 -6.93 -13.87 -2.94
N SER A 147 -6.59 -12.74 -3.57
CA SER A 147 -5.51 -12.67 -4.55
C SER A 147 -4.12 -12.86 -3.95
N PHE A 148 -3.88 -12.51 -2.67
CA PHE A 148 -2.53 -12.50 -2.09
C PHE A 148 -2.27 -13.59 -1.03
N THR A 149 -3.22 -14.48 -0.77
CA THR A 149 -3.10 -15.55 0.25
C THR A 149 -1.97 -16.52 -0.02
N ASP A 150 -1.63 -16.78 -1.29
CA ASP A 150 -0.62 -17.77 -1.70
C ASP A 150 0.76 -17.16 -1.98
N THR A 151 0.92 -15.83 -1.85
CA THR A 151 2.19 -15.18 -2.15
C THR A 151 3.01 -14.99 -0.88
N GLN A 152 4.12 -15.73 -0.78
CA GLN A 152 4.99 -15.71 0.40
C GLN A 152 5.63 -14.33 0.60
N GLY A 153 5.70 -13.89 1.87
CA GLY A 153 6.33 -12.63 2.28
C GLY A 153 5.52 -11.38 1.92
N VAL A 154 4.24 -11.52 1.55
CA VAL A 154 3.35 -10.40 1.23
C VAL A 154 2.49 -10.06 2.43
N MET A 155 2.53 -8.79 2.83
CA MET A 155 1.60 -8.12 3.73
C MET A 155 0.76 -7.15 2.91
N LEU A 156 -0.54 -7.40 2.83
CA LEU A 156 -1.53 -6.52 2.22
C LEU A 156 -2.32 -5.82 3.32
N PHE A 157 -2.20 -4.50 3.40
CA PHE A 157 -2.91 -3.68 4.38
C PHE A 157 -3.89 -2.75 3.66
N LEU A 158 -5.17 -3.03 3.84
CA LEU A 158 -6.27 -2.30 3.21
C LEU A 158 -6.86 -1.30 4.19
N SER A 159 -7.25 -0.13 3.70
CA SER A 159 -7.82 0.95 4.52
C SER A 159 -9.20 0.64 5.09
N SER A 160 -9.97 -0.28 4.45
CA SER A 160 -11.33 -0.63 4.85
C SER A 160 -11.70 -2.05 4.40
N ARG A 161 -12.75 -2.62 4.97
CA ARG A 161 -13.37 -3.88 4.52
C ARG A 161 -14.10 -3.68 3.20
N THR A 162 -14.36 -4.80 2.52
CA THR A 162 -15.24 -4.81 1.34
C THR A 162 -16.62 -4.26 1.71
N GLY A 163 -17.09 -3.29 0.93
CA GLY A 163 -18.38 -2.61 1.17
C GLY A 163 -18.31 -1.36 2.06
N GLU A 164 -17.18 -1.08 2.69
CA GLU A 164 -16.96 0.13 3.47
C GLU A 164 -16.31 1.24 2.62
N THR A 165 -16.57 2.49 2.98
CA THR A 165 -15.97 3.67 2.35
C THR A 165 -14.82 4.18 3.22
N SER A 166 -13.63 4.37 2.63
CA SER A 166 -12.55 5.10 3.29
C SER A 166 -12.99 6.54 3.59
N GLN A 167 -12.82 6.94 4.84
CA GLN A 167 -13.25 8.26 5.31
C GLN A 167 -12.13 9.28 5.15
N GLU A 168 -12.45 10.44 4.60
CA GLU A 168 -11.53 11.58 4.55
C GLU A 168 -11.69 12.46 5.79
N ASN A 169 -10.58 12.94 6.34
CA ASN A 169 -10.60 13.96 7.37
C ASN A 169 -10.65 15.36 6.72
N PRO A 170 -11.76 16.12 6.84
CA PRO A 170 -11.86 17.44 6.21
C PRO A 170 -10.76 18.43 6.64
N TRP A 171 -10.22 18.24 7.85
CA TRP A 171 -9.26 19.13 8.49
C TRP A 171 -7.79 18.66 8.45
N ALA A 172 -7.52 17.49 7.87
CA ALA A 172 -6.17 16.95 7.72
C ALA A 172 -5.74 16.92 6.26
N ALA A 173 -4.44 16.95 6.02
CA ALA A 173 -3.87 16.82 4.68
C ALA A 173 -4.15 15.45 4.06
N ASN A 174 -4.17 14.38 4.88
CA ASN A 174 -4.32 13.00 4.46
C ASN A 174 -5.69 12.40 4.86
N GLY A 175 -6.08 11.31 4.19
CA GLY A 175 -7.13 10.41 4.65
C GLY A 175 -6.83 9.80 6.02
N PHE A 176 -7.85 9.30 6.74
CA PHE A 176 -7.61 8.77 8.10
C PHE A 176 -6.65 7.58 8.13
N PHE A 177 -6.77 6.65 7.19
CA PHE A 177 -5.89 5.50 7.11
C PHE A 177 -4.44 5.95 6.91
N THR A 178 -4.16 6.71 5.85
CA THR A 178 -2.81 7.18 5.53
C THR A 178 -2.25 8.07 6.64
N GLN A 179 -3.07 8.91 7.30
CA GLN A 179 -2.64 9.71 8.44
C GLN A 179 -2.09 8.84 9.58
N TYR A 180 -2.82 7.79 9.98
CA TYR A 180 -2.38 6.90 11.06
C TYR A 180 -1.29 5.94 10.61
N LEU A 181 -1.28 5.51 9.34
CA LEU A 181 -0.18 4.75 8.74
C LEU A 181 1.15 5.51 8.89
N LEU A 182 1.19 6.77 8.46
CA LEU A 182 2.37 7.62 8.56
C LEU A 182 2.80 7.87 10.01
N ARG A 183 1.86 8.11 10.92
CA ARG A 183 2.16 8.29 12.35
C ARG A 183 2.73 7.01 12.95
N GLY A 184 2.13 5.87 12.65
CA GLY A 184 2.61 4.56 13.10
C GLY A 184 4.02 4.28 12.61
N MET A 185 4.26 4.48 11.31
CA MET A 185 5.59 4.31 10.70
C MET A 185 6.64 5.29 11.25
N LYS A 186 6.24 6.47 11.72
CA LYS A 186 7.13 7.45 12.37
C LYS A 186 7.44 7.12 13.83
N GLY A 187 7.04 5.94 14.31
CA GLY A 187 7.37 5.41 15.63
C GLY A 187 6.21 5.38 16.63
N ALA A 188 5.03 5.96 16.31
CA ALA A 188 3.90 5.91 17.24
C ALA A 188 3.30 4.50 17.41
N ALA A 189 3.65 3.55 16.53
CA ALA A 189 3.28 2.15 16.64
C ALA A 189 4.33 1.29 17.34
N ASP A 190 5.55 1.79 17.59
CA ASP A 190 6.63 1.09 18.27
C ASP A 190 6.28 0.98 19.76
N THR A 191 5.70 -0.14 20.17
CA THR A 191 5.16 -0.35 21.52
C THR A 191 6.21 -0.82 22.52
N ASP A 192 7.28 -1.46 22.06
CA ASP A 192 8.38 -1.96 22.89
C ASP A 192 9.63 -1.06 22.88
N ALA A 193 9.55 0.09 22.19
CA ALA A 193 10.57 1.12 22.08
C ALA A 193 11.92 0.60 21.51
N ASN A 194 11.87 -0.44 20.66
CA ASN A 194 13.06 -1.04 20.05
C ASN A 194 13.49 -0.33 18.75
N ARG A 195 12.76 0.72 18.32
CA ARG A 195 12.93 1.49 17.09
C ARG A 195 12.66 0.71 15.80
N ILE A 196 11.96 -0.40 15.90
CA ILE A 196 11.51 -1.20 14.78
C ILE A 196 9.99 -1.29 14.89
N VAL A 197 9.28 -0.87 13.84
CA VAL A 197 7.85 -1.07 13.76
C VAL A 197 7.59 -2.37 12.98
N THR A 198 6.93 -3.31 13.61
CA THR A 198 6.53 -4.60 13.01
C THR A 198 5.15 -4.50 12.35
N ALA A 199 4.81 -5.49 11.52
CA ALA A 199 3.49 -5.58 10.88
C ALA A 199 2.36 -5.58 11.91
N LYS A 200 2.51 -6.36 13.00
CA LYS A 200 1.52 -6.45 14.08
C LYS A 200 1.32 -5.13 14.82
N GLU A 201 2.41 -4.46 15.19
CA GLU A 201 2.35 -3.17 15.86
C GLU A 201 1.69 -2.11 14.99
N LEU A 202 2.11 -2.02 13.71
CA LEU A 202 1.52 -1.09 12.76
C LEU A 202 0.03 -1.33 12.57
N PHE A 203 -0.37 -2.60 12.37
CA PHE A 203 -1.78 -2.96 12.21
C PHE A 203 -2.61 -2.60 13.44
N THR A 204 -2.14 -2.98 14.62
CA THR A 204 -2.83 -2.68 15.89
C THR A 204 -3.00 -1.19 16.08
N TYR A 205 -1.94 -0.40 15.85
CA TYR A 205 -1.99 1.05 15.98
C TYR A 205 -2.95 1.69 14.98
N VAL A 206 -2.83 1.35 13.70
CA VAL A 206 -3.64 1.96 12.63
C VAL A 206 -5.10 1.58 12.78
N SER A 207 -5.42 0.27 12.93
CA SER A 207 -6.80 -0.20 13.02
C SER A 207 -7.52 0.40 14.23
N THR A 208 -6.91 0.39 15.42
CA THR A 208 -7.49 0.98 16.62
C THR A 208 -7.82 2.46 16.45
N ASN A 209 -6.88 3.24 15.91
CA ASN A 209 -7.06 4.68 15.77
C ASN A 209 -8.04 5.05 14.66
N VAL A 210 -8.02 4.34 13.51
CA VAL A 210 -8.97 4.57 12.41
C VAL A 210 -10.39 4.22 12.85
N ILE A 211 -10.61 3.05 13.46
CA ILE A 211 -11.93 2.63 13.97
C ILE A 211 -12.47 3.66 14.96
N LYS A 212 -11.65 4.05 15.94
CA LYS A 212 -12.03 5.07 16.94
C LYS A 212 -12.38 6.39 16.27
N ARG A 213 -11.54 6.89 15.36
CA ARG A 213 -11.70 8.19 14.72
C ARG A 213 -12.91 8.26 13.79
N THR A 214 -13.22 7.17 13.12
CA THR A 214 -14.37 7.06 12.20
C THR A 214 -15.65 6.60 12.90
N LYS A 215 -15.62 6.43 14.24
CA LYS A 215 -16.76 5.92 15.02
C LYS A 215 -17.27 4.57 14.49
N GLY A 216 -16.35 3.67 14.14
CA GLY A 216 -16.66 2.34 13.62
C GLY A 216 -17.17 2.32 12.18
N LYS A 217 -16.96 3.37 11.39
CA LYS A 217 -17.39 3.40 9.96
C LYS A 217 -16.33 2.87 9.00
N GLN A 218 -15.08 2.72 9.44
CA GLN A 218 -13.98 2.24 8.64
C GLN A 218 -13.14 1.26 9.47
N HIS A 219 -12.94 0.05 8.94
CA HIS A 219 -12.20 -1.02 9.58
C HIS A 219 -11.02 -1.45 8.70
N PRO A 220 -9.81 -0.96 8.95
CA PRO A 220 -8.63 -1.46 8.27
C PRO A 220 -8.45 -2.95 8.49
N VAL A 221 -8.02 -3.67 7.45
CA VAL A 221 -7.79 -5.12 7.50
C VAL A 221 -6.41 -5.45 6.93
N MET A 222 -5.82 -6.54 7.42
CA MET A 222 -4.51 -6.99 6.98
C MET A 222 -4.56 -8.47 6.59
N TRP A 223 -4.05 -8.79 5.40
CA TRP A 223 -4.08 -10.10 4.78
C TRP A 223 -2.71 -10.48 4.21
N GLY A 224 -2.53 -11.75 3.89
CA GLY A 224 -1.34 -12.24 3.20
C GLY A 224 -0.59 -13.31 3.98
N LYS A 225 0.49 -13.79 3.40
CA LYS A 225 1.33 -14.85 3.97
C LYS A 225 2.66 -14.29 4.47
N PHE A 226 2.66 -13.73 5.65
CA PHE A 226 3.79 -13.08 6.31
C PHE A 226 3.81 -13.42 7.80
N ASN A 227 4.88 -13.01 8.49
CA ASN A 227 5.01 -13.15 9.95
C ASN A 227 4.61 -11.84 10.62
N ASP A 228 3.91 -11.89 11.73
CA ASP A 228 3.54 -10.73 12.56
C ASP A 228 4.73 -9.86 12.96
N SER A 229 5.92 -10.47 13.13
CA SER A 229 7.18 -9.79 13.38
C SER A 229 7.88 -9.24 12.13
N MET A 230 7.25 -9.31 10.93
CA MET A 230 7.78 -8.69 9.72
C MET A 230 8.10 -7.22 10.00
N ARG A 231 9.34 -6.83 9.77
CA ARG A 231 9.79 -5.45 9.98
C ARG A 231 9.23 -4.55 8.87
N VAL A 232 8.41 -3.60 9.25
CA VAL A 232 7.86 -2.60 8.34
C VAL A 232 8.88 -1.48 8.12
N ILE A 233 9.33 -0.89 9.21
CA ILE A 233 10.31 0.20 9.17
C ILE A 233 11.28 0.07 10.34
N ASN A 234 12.53 0.52 10.14
CA ASN A 234 13.58 0.48 11.15
C ASN A 234 14.23 1.85 11.26
N TRP A 235 14.08 2.51 12.39
CA TRP A 235 14.62 3.84 12.65
C TRP A 235 16.12 3.85 12.97
N ASN A 236 16.71 2.69 13.25
CA ASN A 236 18.17 2.54 13.43
C ASN A 236 18.92 2.54 12.08
N ALA A 237 18.21 2.31 10.97
CA ALA A 237 18.76 2.19 9.61
C ALA A 237 18.58 3.47 8.78
N ARG A 238 18.50 4.65 9.40
CA ARG A 238 18.48 5.92 8.66
C ARG A 238 19.83 6.15 7.97
N LYS A 239 19.78 6.68 6.73
CA LYS A 239 20.95 7.19 6.01
C LYS A 239 21.60 8.33 6.76
#